data_f8b0cb9edf09fd1d2192eb126f44b153
#
_entry.id   f8b0cb9edf09fd1d2192eb126f44b153
#
_cell.length_a   1.000
_cell.length_b   1.000
_cell.length_c   1.000
_cell.angle_alpha   90.00
_cell.angle_beta   90.00
_cell.angle_gamma   90.00
#
_symmetry.space_group_name_H-M   'P 1'
#
loop_
_entity.id
_entity.type
_entity.pdbx_description
1 polymer ?
#
loop_
_entity_poly.entity_id
_entity_poly.type
_entity_poly.pdbx_seq_one_letter_code
_entity_poly.pdbx_strand_id
1 'polypeptide(L)'
;MIALLAIEFLDEFVFGIREAGWPLIRDDLDLSYAQIGILLSLPRLLGSVVEPPIGILGDVWKRRWLILSGGVVFVAALVLISASQNFLYLLVAFILFYPASGAFVNLSQATLMDSETDRHDQNMARWGFAGSLGVVLGAAVLGGAVLLGVGWRVLFLSSGVATVFVLVVARGMPLGGDSGIGQSGAMAKDLKQGILDALRTLKKFPVLRWLVLLEFSDLMLDGLHGYLALYFVDVVGTAPANAAMGVAVWTGVGLVGDVLLIPLLERVRGLTYLRFSAAAELLLYPAFLLAPGLWPKLVIVGVLGFANAGWYSVLKGKLYSSMPGQSGAVMAVGDVSALFGGLIPLGIGIAARTWGLGAAMWLLLAGPVALLVGIPRQRKLAS
;
A
#
# COMPACT_ATOMS: atom_id res chain seq x y z
N MET A 1 12.28 15.76 12.36
CA MET A 1 10.86 15.42 12.21
C MET A 1 10.30 15.82 10.85
N ILE A 2 10.17 17.11 10.49
CA ILE A 2 9.52 17.57 9.23
C ILE A 2 10.11 16.88 7.98
N ALA A 3 11.44 16.79 7.85
CA ALA A 3 12.05 16.14 6.68
C ALA A 3 11.73 14.62 6.60
N LEU A 4 11.61 13.92 7.72
CA LEU A 4 11.22 12.51 7.74
C LEU A 4 9.75 12.34 7.30
N LEU A 5 8.87 13.23 7.74
CA LEU A 5 7.47 13.26 7.28
C LEU A 5 7.35 13.65 5.80
N ALA A 6 8.27 14.51 5.30
CA ALA A 6 8.31 14.86 3.88
C ALA A 6 8.78 13.68 3.00
N ILE A 7 9.64 12.79 3.53
CA ILE A 7 10.03 11.55 2.85
C ILE A 7 8.80 10.65 2.65
N GLU A 8 8.04 10.40 3.71
CA GLU A 8 6.80 9.62 3.63
C GLU A 8 5.80 10.25 2.66
N PHE A 9 5.55 11.55 2.83
CA PHE A 9 4.66 12.28 1.95
C PHE A 9 5.03 12.15 0.47
N LEU A 10 6.33 12.25 0.12
CA LEU A 10 6.79 12.17 -1.27
C LEU A 10 6.66 10.75 -1.84
N ASP A 11 6.95 9.72 -1.06
CA ASP A 11 6.77 8.34 -1.49
C ASP A 11 5.31 8.05 -1.82
N GLU A 12 4.44 8.38 -0.89
CA GLU A 12 3.01 8.17 -1.04
C GLU A 12 2.36 9.12 -2.08
N PHE A 13 2.94 10.30 -2.29
CA PHE A 13 2.55 11.18 -3.40
C PHE A 13 2.86 10.53 -4.75
N VAL A 14 4.04 9.93 -4.89
CA VAL A 14 4.41 9.15 -6.09
C VAL A 14 3.49 7.94 -6.26
N PHE A 15 3.14 7.26 -5.17
CA PHE A 15 2.16 6.18 -5.18
C PHE A 15 0.81 6.66 -5.73
N GLY A 16 0.28 7.78 -5.22
CA GLY A 16 -0.98 8.36 -5.69
C GLY A 16 -0.95 8.75 -7.17
N ILE A 17 0.15 9.33 -7.66
CA ILE A 17 0.37 9.60 -9.10
C ILE A 17 0.32 8.31 -9.90
N ARG A 18 0.99 7.26 -9.44
CA ARG A 18 1.07 5.98 -10.13
C ARG A 18 -0.31 5.33 -10.26
N GLU A 19 -1.03 5.22 -9.14
CA GLU A 19 -2.34 4.53 -9.13
C GLU A 19 -3.39 5.27 -9.97
N ALA A 20 -3.41 6.59 -9.92
CA ALA A 20 -4.27 7.39 -10.77
C ALA A 20 -3.80 7.44 -12.24
N GLY A 21 -2.50 7.23 -12.48
CA GLY A 21 -1.83 7.38 -13.77
C GLY A 21 -1.85 6.14 -14.66
N TRP A 22 -2.30 4.98 -14.18
CA TRP A 22 -2.27 3.74 -14.97
C TRP A 22 -2.92 3.83 -16.36
N PRO A 23 -4.05 4.52 -16.56
CA PRO A 23 -4.59 4.68 -17.91
C PRO A 23 -3.64 5.40 -18.85
N LEU A 24 -3.01 6.48 -18.39
CA LEU A 24 -2.04 7.25 -19.18
C LEU A 24 -0.77 6.47 -19.49
N ILE A 25 -0.24 5.75 -18.49
CA ILE A 25 0.96 4.91 -18.65
C ILE A 25 0.67 3.77 -19.61
N ARG A 26 -0.52 3.14 -19.49
CA ARG A 26 -0.94 2.05 -20.36
C ARG A 26 -1.03 2.49 -21.80
N ASP A 27 -1.75 3.57 -22.06
CA ASP A 27 -1.99 4.07 -23.42
C ASP A 27 -0.70 4.56 -24.10
N ASP A 28 0.19 5.20 -23.33
CA ASP A 28 1.45 5.73 -23.81
C ASP A 28 2.51 4.65 -24.12
N LEU A 29 2.47 3.52 -23.40
CA LEU A 29 3.41 2.40 -23.56
C LEU A 29 2.77 1.15 -24.20
N ASP A 30 1.51 1.25 -24.65
CA ASP A 30 0.72 0.16 -25.24
C ASP A 30 0.72 -1.12 -24.37
N LEU A 31 0.41 -0.97 -23.08
CA LEU A 31 0.48 -2.07 -22.10
C LEU A 31 -0.82 -2.87 -22.08
N SER A 32 -0.68 -4.18 -22.08
CA SER A 32 -1.80 -5.10 -21.79
C SER A 32 -2.11 -5.10 -20.26
N TYR A 33 -3.32 -5.48 -19.87
CA TYR A 33 -3.68 -5.64 -18.45
C TYR A 33 -2.80 -6.65 -17.71
N ALA A 34 -2.34 -7.71 -18.39
CA ALA A 34 -1.41 -8.66 -17.80
C ALA A 34 -0.05 -8.02 -17.48
N GLN A 35 0.46 -7.14 -18.35
CA GLN A 35 1.69 -6.39 -18.08
C GLN A 35 1.51 -5.40 -16.92
N ILE A 36 0.34 -4.76 -16.80
CA ILE A 36 0.01 -3.93 -15.64
C ILE A 36 0.01 -4.78 -14.37
N GLY A 37 -0.64 -5.95 -14.41
CA GLY A 37 -0.62 -6.89 -13.29
C GLY A 37 0.80 -7.31 -12.89
N ILE A 38 1.71 -7.52 -13.84
CA ILE A 38 3.13 -7.78 -13.58
C ILE A 38 3.80 -6.57 -12.93
N LEU A 39 3.57 -5.35 -13.43
CA LEU A 39 4.14 -4.12 -12.87
C LEU A 39 3.66 -3.83 -11.45
N LEU A 40 2.44 -4.20 -11.12
CA LEU A 40 1.89 -4.09 -9.76
C LEU A 40 2.39 -5.19 -8.81
N SER A 41 2.67 -6.39 -9.34
CA SER A 41 3.00 -7.57 -8.52
C SER A 41 4.48 -7.81 -8.38
N LEU A 42 5.23 -7.95 -9.48
CA LEU A 42 6.62 -8.41 -9.46
C LEU A 42 7.58 -7.47 -8.71
N PRO A 43 7.53 -6.13 -8.91
CA PRO A 43 8.38 -5.23 -8.14
C PRO A 43 8.09 -5.28 -6.63
N ARG A 44 6.81 -5.37 -6.23
CA ARG A 44 6.39 -5.51 -4.82
C ARG A 44 6.91 -6.81 -4.21
N LEU A 45 6.79 -7.94 -4.92
CA LEU A 45 7.31 -9.24 -4.47
C LEU A 45 8.83 -9.21 -4.28
N LEU A 46 9.57 -8.60 -5.20
CA LEU A 46 11.01 -8.44 -5.06
C LEU A 46 11.38 -7.51 -3.91
N GLY A 47 10.62 -6.42 -3.73
CA GLY A 47 10.72 -5.53 -2.57
C GLY A 47 10.58 -6.28 -1.26
N SER A 48 9.54 -7.09 -1.11
CA SER A 48 9.27 -7.89 0.10
C SER A 48 10.38 -8.86 0.46
N VAL A 49 11.20 -9.30 -0.51
CA VAL A 49 12.39 -10.14 -0.25
C VAL A 49 13.61 -9.32 0.13
N VAL A 50 13.76 -8.12 -0.46
CA VAL A 50 14.97 -7.29 -0.30
C VAL A 50 14.88 -6.36 0.91
N GLU A 51 13.67 -5.89 1.27
CA GLU A 51 13.46 -4.93 2.36
C GLU A 51 13.85 -5.47 3.76
N PRO A 52 13.52 -6.72 4.16
CA PRO A 52 13.92 -7.22 5.48
C PRO A 52 15.43 -7.22 5.70
N PRO A 53 16.30 -7.69 4.77
CA PRO A 53 17.75 -7.53 4.87
C PRO A 53 18.20 -6.07 5.03
N ILE A 54 17.57 -5.13 4.31
CA ILE A 54 17.89 -3.69 4.42
C ILE A 54 17.52 -3.16 5.81
N GLY A 55 16.35 -3.54 6.34
CA GLY A 55 15.92 -3.17 7.69
C GLY A 55 16.92 -3.64 8.74
N ILE A 56 17.33 -4.91 8.70
CA ILE A 56 18.35 -5.49 9.57
C ILE A 56 19.67 -4.74 9.44
N LEU A 57 20.09 -4.44 8.20
CA LEU A 57 21.31 -3.69 7.95
C LEU A 57 21.22 -2.27 8.55
N GLY A 58 20.05 -1.67 8.56
CA GLY A 58 19.76 -0.36 9.17
C GLY A 58 19.95 -0.34 10.69
N ASP A 59 19.81 -1.50 11.36
CA ASP A 59 20.01 -1.62 12.81
C ASP A 59 21.48 -1.87 13.20
N VAL A 60 22.25 -2.51 12.31
CA VAL A 60 23.66 -2.89 12.60
C VAL A 60 24.71 -2.03 11.92
N TRP A 61 24.33 -1.25 10.92
CA TRP A 61 25.24 -0.39 10.16
C TRP A 61 24.80 1.08 10.25
N LYS A 62 25.50 1.97 9.55
CA LYS A 62 25.21 3.41 9.54
C LYS A 62 23.87 3.70 8.81
N ARG A 63 22.76 3.68 9.52
CA ARG A 63 21.38 3.90 9.02
C ARG A 63 21.29 5.14 8.12
N ARG A 64 21.98 6.20 8.49
CA ARG A 64 22.06 7.44 7.68
C ARG A 64 22.49 7.19 6.23
N TRP A 65 23.51 6.36 6.01
CA TRP A 65 23.98 6.08 4.66
C TRP A 65 23.00 5.24 3.86
N LEU A 66 22.30 4.32 4.52
CA LEU A 66 21.24 3.53 3.89
C LEU A 66 20.06 4.40 3.48
N ILE A 67 19.61 5.34 4.33
CA ILE A 67 18.55 6.30 3.99
C ILE A 67 18.99 7.17 2.80
N LEU A 68 20.18 7.76 2.85
CA LEU A 68 20.65 8.64 1.78
C LEU A 68 20.89 7.89 0.46
N SER A 69 21.49 6.70 0.50
CA SER A 69 21.68 5.88 -0.71
C SER A 69 20.34 5.36 -1.25
N GLY A 70 19.42 4.93 -0.39
CA GLY A 70 18.05 4.56 -0.76
C GLY A 70 17.36 5.72 -1.47
N GLY A 71 17.43 6.93 -0.91
CA GLY A 71 16.86 8.11 -1.54
C GLY A 71 17.52 8.48 -2.89
N VAL A 72 18.83 8.30 -3.05
CA VAL A 72 19.50 8.51 -4.36
C VAL A 72 19.01 7.49 -5.38
N VAL A 73 18.90 6.21 -5.00
CA VAL A 73 18.37 5.16 -5.89
C VAL A 73 16.88 5.40 -6.20
N PHE A 74 16.10 5.88 -5.21
CA PHE A 74 14.71 6.29 -5.40
C PHE A 74 14.58 7.41 -6.45
N VAL A 75 15.39 8.47 -6.38
CA VAL A 75 15.44 9.52 -7.42
C VAL A 75 15.82 8.93 -8.77
N ALA A 76 16.84 8.08 -8.83
CA ALA A 76 17.24 7.42 -10.08
C ALA A 76 16.10 6.58 -10.67
N ALA A 77 15.39 5.85 -9.83
CA ALA A 77 14.20 5.08 -10.25
C ALA A 77 13.09 5.99 -10.81
N LEU A 78 12.80 7.14 -10.17
CA LEU A 78 11.81 8.11 -10.65
C LEU A 78 12.21 8.69 -12.03
N VAL A 79 13.49 9.00 -12.23
CA VAL A 79 14.00 9.44 -13.52
C VAL A 79 13.86 8.33 -14.58
N LEU A 80 14.19 7.09 -14.23
CA LEU A 80 14.00 5.93 -15.10
C LEU A 80 12.53 5.70 -15.45
N ILE A 81 11.62 5.80 -14.48
CA ILE A 81 10.18 5.72 -14.72
C ILE A 81 9.76 6.81 -15.72
N SER A 82 10.15 8.07 -15.47
CA SER A 82 9.86 9.19 -16.35
C SER A 82 10.39 9.00 -17.78
N ALA A 83 11.57 8.39 -17.92
CA ALA A 83 12.23 8.15 -19.21
C ALA A 83 11.78 6.84 -19.91
N SER A 84 10.91 6.03 -19.28
CA SER A 84 10.54 4.72 -19.80
C SER A 84 9.78 4.82 -21.13
N GLN A 85 10.15 3.96 -22.10
CA GLN A 85 9.57 3.92 -23.44
C GLN A 85 8.90 2.59 -23.77
N ASN A 86 9.01 1.60 -22.88
CA ASN A 86 8.42 0.28 -23.07
C ASN A 86 8.24 -0.44 -21.72
N PHE A 87 7.51 -1.55 -21.77
CA PHE A 87 7.21 -2.39 -20.59
C PHE A 87 8.45 -2.81 -19.81
N LEU A 88 9.48 -3.33 -20.47
CA LEU A 88 10.67 -3.87 -19.78
C LEU A 88 11.45 -2.77 -19.06
N TYR A 89 11.56 -1.62 -19.69
CA TYR A 89 12.25 -0.47 -19.10
C TYR A 89 11.51 0.03 -17.85
N LEU A 90 10.18 0.14 -17.94
CA LEU A 90 9.33 0.52 -16.83
C LEU A 90 9.37 -0.53 -15.70
N LEU A 91 9.38 -1.82 -16.04
CA LEU A 91 9.47 -2.91 -15.07
C LEU A 91 10.80 -2.85 -14.27
N VAL A 92 11.93 -2.66 -14.96
CA VAL A 92 13.23 -2.49 -14.30
C VAL A 92 13.23 -1.26 -13.39
N ALA A 93 12.65 -0.15 -13.84
CA ALA A 93 12.53 1.05 -13.03
C ALA A 93 11.72 0.81 -11.74
N PHE A 94 10.59 0.09 -11.81
CA PHE A 94 9.81 -0.26 -10.61
C PHE A 94 10.51 -1.30 -9.73
N ILE A 95 11.26 -2.26 -10.30
CA ILE A 95 12.07 -3.20 -9.52
C ILE A 95 13.14 -2.47 -8.70
N LEU A 96 13.68 -1.38 -9.21
CA LEU A 96 14.62 -0.52 -8.46
C LEU A 96 13.89 0.37 -7.44
N PHE A 97 12.69 0.85 -7.81
CA PHE A 97 11.90 1.77 -6.98
C PHE A 97 11.52 1.17 -5.63
N TYR A 98 10.95 -0.05 -5.60
CA TYR A 98 10.43 -0.64 -4.36
C TYR A 98 11.49 -0.85 -3.27
N PRO A 99 12.63 -1.52 -3.52
CA PRO A 99 13.67 -1.63 -2.50
C PRO A 99 14.29 -0.28 -2.10
N ALA A 100 14.35 0.68 -3.04
CA ALA A 100 14.84 2.02 -2.77
C ALA A 100 13.88 2.80 -1.86
N SER A 101 12.56 2.70 -2.11
CA SER A 101 11.52 3.21 -1.22
C SER A 101 11.63 2.57 0.16
N GLY A 102 11.71 1.23 0.26
CA GLY A 102 11.91 0.53 1.53
C GLY A 102 13.11 1.03 2.31
N ALA A 103 14.26 1.23 1.68
CA ALA A 103 15.46 1.77 2.32
C ALA A 103 15.29 3.24 2.74
N PHE A 104 14.67 4.06 1.89
CA PHE A 104 14.50 5.50 2.12
C PHE A 104 13.41 5.79 3.15
N VAL A 105 12.28 5.12 3.05
CA VAL A 105 11.06 5.39 3.83
C VAL A 105 11.01 4.60 5.13
N ASN A 106 11.15 3.27 5.09
CA ASN A 106 11.04 2.44 6.30
C ASN A 106 12.12 2.75 7.33
N LEU A 107 13.38 3.02 6.88
CA LEU A 107 14.44 3.43 7.80
C LEU A 107 14.25 4.86 8.32
N SER A 108 13.60 5.74 7.55
CA SER A 108 13.21 7.09 8.02
C SER A 108 12.10 7.00 9.06
N GLN A 109 11.12 6.13 8.87
CA GLN A 109 10.08 5.83 9.87
C GLN A 109 10.71 5.32 11.17
N ALA A 110 11.60 4.32 11.08
CA ALA A 110 12.32 3.79 12.23
C ALA A 110 13.11 4.89 12.96
N THR A 111 13.79 5.78 12.20
CA THR A 111 14.51 6.92 12.77
C THR A 111 13.59 7.89 13.49
N LEU A 112 12.38 8.14 12.96
CA LEU A 112 11.39 8.99 13.61
C LEU A 112 10.91 8.37 14.93
N MET A 113 10.66 7.05 14.94
CA MET A 113 10.23 6.34 16.14
C MET A 113 11.32 6.35 17.22
N ASP A 114 12.57 6.11 16.84
CA ASP A 114 13.71 6.10 17.77
C ASP A 114 14.05 7.50 18.32
N SER A 115 13.65 8.57 17.63
CA SER A 115 13.97 9.96 18.06
C SER A 115 13.17 10.45 19.26
N GLU A 116 11.95 9.95 19.49
CA GLU A 116 11.05 10.36 20.56
C GLU A 116 10.30 9.13 21.10
N THR A 117 10.95 8.35 21.95
CA THR A 117 10.43 7.07 22.47
C THR A 117 9.14 7.21 23.28
N ASP A 118 8.89 8.38 23.89
CA ASP A 118 7.68 8.64 24.68
C ASP A 118 6.47 9.05 23.82
N ARG A 119 6.64 9.20 22.50
CA ARG A 119 5.61 9.71 21.58
C ARG A 119 5.38 8.83 20.34
N HIS A 120 5.64 7.54 20.45
CA HIS A 120 5.51 6.61 19.34
C HIS A 120 4.14 6.70 18.65
N ASP A 121 3.04 6.69 19.42
CA ASP A 121 1.68 6.73 18.87
C ASP A 121 1.42 8.03 18.10
N GLN A 122 1.90 9.16 18.63
CA GLN A 122 1.74 10.46 17.97
C GLN A 122 2.58 10.55 16.68
N ASN A 123 3.80 10.00 16.70
CA ASN A 123 4.67 10.00 15.54
C ASN A 123 4.16 9.06 14.46
N MET A 124 3.59 7.90 14.82
CA MET A 124 2.91 7.02 13.87
C MET A 124 1.67 7.68 13.27
N ALA A 125 0.88 8.39 14.06
CA ALA A 125 -0.28 9.12 13.55
C ALA A 125 0.13 10.22 12.56
N ARG A 126 1.20 10.98 12.85
CA ARG A 126 1.75 12.00 11.93
C ARG A 126 2.29 11.38 10.66
N TRP A 127 3.00 10.24 10.77
CA TRP A 127 3.50 9.47 9.65
C TRP A 127 2.36 9.02 8.73
N GLY A 128 1.39 8.30 9.27
CA GLY A 128 0.24 7.84 8.51
C GLY A 128 -0.58 8.99 7.89
N PHE A 129 -0.72 10.12 8.59
CA PHE A 129 -1.37 11.31 8.02
C PHE A 129 -0.57 11.88 6.83
N ALA A 130 0.76 11.99 6.96
CA ALA A 130 1.61 12.48 5.88
C ALA A 130 1.51 11.56 4.64
N GLY A 131 1.52 10.24 4.83
CA GLY A 131 1.35 9.25 3.77
C GLY A 131 -0.01 9.38 3.09
N SER A 132 -1.10 9.30 3.84
CA SER A 132 -2.45 9.41 3.29
C SER A 132 -2.69 10.73 2.54
N LEU A 133 -2.14 11.84 3.07
CA LEU A 133 -2.19 13.14 2.39
C LEU A 133 -1.41 13.09 1.07
N GLY A 134 -0.26 12.41 1.04
CA GLY A 134 0.54 12.18 -0.16
C GLY A 134 -0.27 11.48 -1.25
N VAL A 135 -0.91 10.34 -0.95
CA VAL A 135 -1.73 9.58 -1.91
C VAL A 135 -2.85 10.45 -2.51
N VAL A 136 -3.60 11.12 -1.65
CA VAL A 136 -4.73 11.97 -2.09
C VAL A 136 -4.25 13.10 -2.99
N LEU A 137 -3.18 13.81 -2.58
CA LEU A 137 -2.64 14.92 -3.35
C LEU A 137 -1.96 14.44 -4.64
N GLY A 138 -1.29 13.28 -4.64
CA GLY A 138 -0.70 12.69 -5.83
C GLY A 138 -1.74 12.43 -6.92
N ALA A 139 -2.84 11.78 -6.56
CA ALA A 139 -3.95 11.53 -7.48
C ALA A 139 -4.63 12.84 -7.95
N ALA A 140 -4.87 13.78 -7.04
CA ALA A 140 -5.49 15.06 -7.37
C ALA A 140 -4.60 15.92 -8.29
N VAL A 141 -3.29 15.98 -8.02
CA VAL A 141 -2.32 16.70 -8.84
C VAL A 141 -2.20 16.08 -10.22
N LEU A 142 -2.20 14.74 -10.33
CA LEU A 142 -2.26 14.09 -11.65
C LEU A 142 -3.51 14.52 -12.43
N GLY A 143 -4.69 14.48 -11.80
CA GLY A 143 -5.93 14.91 -12.44
C GLY A 143 -5.86 16.35 -12.94
N GLY A 144 -5.34 17.28 -12.13
CA GLY A 144 -5.12 18.67 -12.50
C GLY A 144 -4.08 18.84 -13.61
N ALA A 145 -2.97 18.11 -13.56
CA ALA A 145 -1.91 18.15 -14.56
C ALA A 145 -2.42 17.69 -15.94
N VAL A 146 -3.24 16.64 -15.98
CA VAL A 146 -3.87 16.15 -17.22
C VAL A 146 -4.75 17.22 -17.85
N LEU A 147 -5.53 17.97 -17.04
CA LEU A 147 -6.35 19.09 -17.55
C LEU A 147 -5.51 20.22 -18.15
N LEU A 148 -4.28 20.38 -17.70
CA LEU A 148 -3.31 21.36 -18.22
C LEU A 148 -2.45 20.80 -19.36
N GLY A 149 -2.70 19.58 -19.84
CA GLY A 149 -1.91 18.93 -20.87
C GLY A 149 -0.52 18.45 -20.40
N VAL A 150 -0.30 18.36 -19.09
CA VAL A 150 0.96 17.86 -18.51
C VAL A 150 0.89 16.34 -18.36
N GLY A 151 1.84 15.64 -18.98
CA GLY A 151 1.90 14.18 -18.97
C GLY A 151 2.42 13.63 -17.62
N TRP A 152 2.13 12.35 -17.37
CA TRP A 152 2.55 11.62 -16.17
C TRP A 152 4.08 11.61 -15.93
N ARG A 153 4.87 11.61 -17.03
CA ARG A 153 6.34 11.62 -16.96
C ARG A 153 6.88 12.84 -16.22
N VAL A 154 6.28 14.01 -16.47
CA VAL A 154 6.70 15.27 -15.83
C VAL A 154 6.47 15.20 -14.31
N LEU A 155 5.39 14.54 -13.88
CA LEU A 155 5.09 14.40 -12.46
C LEU A 155 6.08 13.47 -11.74
N PHE A 156 6.47 12.35 -12.35
CA PHE A 156 7.52 11.50 -11.80
C PHE A 156 8.86 12.22 -11.74
N LEU A 157 9.22 12.96 -12.79
CA LEU A 157 10.46 13.75 -12.81
C LEU A 157 10.44 14.86 -11.74
N SER A 158 9.34 15.59 -11.61
CA SER A 158 9.21 16.66 -10.60
C SER A 158 9.24 16.09 -9.18
N SER A 159 8.66 14.91 -8.94
CA SER A 159 8.79 14.19 -7.66
C SER A 159 10.26 13.81 -7.38
N GLY A 160 11.00 13.40 -8.41
CA GLY A 160 12.44 13.17 -8.30
C GLY A 160 13.20 14.43 -7.88
N VAL A 161 12.91 15.57 -8.50
CA VAL A 161 13.50 16.86 -8.13
C VAL A 161 13.15 17.25 -6.69
N ALA A 162 11.89 17.08 -6.29
CA ALA A 162 11.47 17.34 -4.91
C ALA A 162 12.20 16.42 -3.92
N THR A 163 12.39 15.14 -4.28
CA THR A 163 13.15 14.19 -3.46
C THR A 163 14.61 14.59 -3.30
N VAL A 164 15.27 15.10 -4.38
CA VAL A 164 16.64 15.64 -4.27
C VAL A 164 16.70 16.78 -3.26
N PHE A 165 15.72 17.69 -3.27
CA PHE A 165 15.67 18.77 -2.29
C PHE A 165 15.55 18.23 -0.86
N VAL A 166 14.65 17.25 -0.63
CA VAL A 166 14.52 16.62 0.69
C VAL A 166 15.79 15.89 1.11
N LEU A 167 16.50 15.22 0.19
CA LEU A 167 17.79 14.58 0.46
C LEU A 167 18.86 15.57 0.87
N VAL A 168 18.93 16.74 0.23
CA VAL A 168 19.88 17.81 0.61
C VAL A 168 19.61 18.28 2.03
N VAL A 169 18.34 18.48 2.39
CA VAL A 169 17.94 18.84 3.76
C VAL A 169 18.26 17.71 4.74
N ALA A 170 17.91 16.47 4.40
CA ALA A 170 18.14 15.29 5.23
C ALA A 170 19.65 15.02 5.48
N ARG A 171 20.50 15.36 4.51
CA ARG A 171 21.95 15.24 4.66
C ARG A 171 22.51 16.06 5.84
N GLY A 172 21.88 17.15 6.21
CA GLY A 172 22.26 18.00 7.35
C GLY A 172 21.74 17.52 8.70
N MET A 173 20.88 16.48 8.74
CA MET A 173 20.22 16.04 9.96
C MET A 173 20.92 14.84 10.62
N PRO A 174 20.79 14.67 11.93
CA PRO A 174 21.22 13.44 12.62
C PRO A 174 20.23 12.31 12.30
N LEU A 175 20.49 11.55 11.24
CA LEU A 175 19.68 10.41 10.83
C LEU A 175 20.18 9.11 11.50
N GLY A 176 19.83 8.91 12.76
CA GLY A 176 20.17 7.70 13.53
C GLY A 176 21.50 7.79 14.28
N GLY A 177 21.52 7.26 15.51
CA GLY A 177 22.72 7.06 16.28
C GLY A 177 23.64 6.00 15.65
N ASP A 178 24.95 6.06 15.93
CA ASP A 178 25.90 4.97 15.66
C ASP A 178 25.50 3.79 16.56
N SER A 179 24.62 2.91 16.10
CA SER A 179 24.33 1.64 16.77
C SER A 179 25.60 0.80 16.68
N GLY A 180 26.14 0.43 17.86
CA GLY A 180 27.44 -0.22 17.96
C GLY A 180 27.54 -1.48 17.10
N ILE A 181 28.60 -1.58 16.36
CA ILE A 181 29.02 -2.77 15.61
C ILE A 181 29.18 -3.90 16.60
N GLY A 182 28.24 -4.80 16.68
CA GLY A 182 28.42 -5.90 17.61
C GLY A 182 27.40 -7.02 17.70
N GLN A 183 26.82 -7.52 16.58
CA GLN A 183 26.13 -8.83 16.64
C GLN A 183 25.68 -9.42 15.28
N SER A 184 26.41 -9.17 14.18
CA SER A 184 26.02 -9.67 12.85
C SER A 184 25.87 -11.21 12.76
N GLY A 185 26.60 -11.97 13.53
CA GLY A 185 26.54 -13.44 13.48
C GLY A 185 25.34 -14.06 14.23
N ALA A 186 24.90 -13.43 15.31
CA ALA A 186 23.72 -13.85 16.08
C ALA A 186 22.44 -13.52 15.26
N MET A 187 22.39 -12.37 14.63
CA MET A 187 21.25 -11.84 13.92
C MET A 187 20.85 -12.64 12.66
N ALA A 188 21.83 -13.13 11.87
CA ALA A 188 21.54 -14.01 10.72
C ALA A 188 20.97 -15.38 11.16
N LYS A 189 21.39 -15.85 12.35
CA LYS A 189 20.87 -17.07 12.96
C LYS A 189 19.45 -16.85 13.51
N ASP A 190 19.22 -15.70 14.11
CA ASP A 190 17.91 -15.30 14.63
C ASP A 190 16.91 -15.05 13.50
N LEU A 191 17.33 -14.47 12.36
CA LEU A 191 16.48 -14.30 11.16
C LEU A 191 16.05 -15.67 10.59
N LYS A 192 17.00 -16.60 10.40
CA LYS A 192 16.69 -17.96 9.93
C LYS A 192 15.76 -18.70 10.89
N GLN A 193 15.99 -18.57 12.18
CA GLN A 193 15.15 -19.14 13.21
C GLN A 193 13.77 -18.52 13.24
N GLY A 194 13.69 -17.18 13.11
CA GLY A 194 12.45 -16.42 13.01
C GLY A 194 11.59 -16.85 11.82
N ILE A 195 12.19 -17.02 10.62
CA ILE A 195 11.50 -17.51 9.42
C ILE A 195 10.99 -18.94 9.64
N LEU A 196 11.79 -19.84 10.22
CA LEU A 196 11.38 -21.23 10.49
C LEU A 196 10.24 -21.28 11.52
N ASP A 197 10.27 -20.45 12.55
CA ASP A 197 9.22 -20.38 13.56
C ASP A 197 7.95 -19.70 13.01
N ALA A 198 8.08 -18.73 12.10
CA ALA A 198 6.98 -18.17 11.33
C ALA A 198 6.29 -19.25 10.48
N LEU A 199 7.07 -20.02 9.72
CA LEU A 199 6.53 -21.13 8.90
C LEU A 199 5.84 -22.23 9.75
N ARG A 200 6.35 -22.53 10.95
CA ARG A 200 5.69 -23.43 11.89
C ARG A 200 4.39 -22.84 12.43
N THR A 201 4.37 -21.54 12.65
CA THR A 201 3.22 -20.83 13.19
C THR A 201 2.10 -20.68 12.16
N LEU A 202 2.40 -20.64 10.86
CA LEU A 202 1.43 -20.72 9.77
C LEU A 202 0.54 -21.97 9.84
N LYS A 203 1.01 -23.06 10.47
CA LYS A 203 0.21 -24.28 10.66
C LYS A 203 -0.89 -24.13 11.73
N LYS A 204 -0.85 -23.07 12.54
CA LYS A 204 -1.89 -22.80 13.55
C LYS A 204 -3.12 -22.22 12.87
N PHE A 205 -4.24 -22.93 12.88
CA PHE A 205 -5.49 -22.52 12.24
C PHE A 205 -5.95 -21.08 12.55
N PRO A 206 -5.87 -20.56 13.80
CA PRO A 206 -6.25 -19.18 14.08
C PRO A 206 -5.37 -18.15 13.34
N VAL A 207 -4.07 -18.40 13.24
CA VAL A 207 -3.12 -17.51 12.53
C VAL A 207 -3.39 -17.53 11.04
N LEU A 208 -3.46 -18.71 10.45
CA LEU A 208 -3.74 -18.90 9.03
C LEU A 208 -5.07 -18.22 8.62
N ARG A 209 -6.09 -18.32 9.47
CA ARG A 209 -7.38 -17.69 9.24
C ARG A 209 -7.26 -16.17 9.08
N TRP A 210 -6.57 -15.49 10.02
CA TRP A 210 -6.43 -14.04 9.97
C TRP A 210 -5.57 -13.59 8.80
N LEU A 211 -4.56 -14.36 8.42
CA LEU A 211 -3.75 -14.10 7.22
C LEU A 211 -4.58 -14.22 5.96
N VAL A 212 -5.32 -15.30 5.79
CA VAL A 212 -6.20 -15.48 4.63
C VAL A 212 -7.21 -14.34 4.54
N LEU A 213 -7.80 -13.92 5.66
CA LEU A 213 -8.74 -12.79 5.65
C LEU A 213 -8.06 -11.45 5.33
N LEU A 214 -6.81 -11.24 5.74
CA LEU A 214 -6.01 -10.08 5.34
C LEU A 214 -5.81 -10.07 3.81
N GLU A 215 -5.35 -11.16 3.22
CA GLU A 215 -5.13 -11.25 1.78
C GLU A 215 -6.43 -11.07 0.97
N PHE A 216 -7.54 -11.61 1.45
CA PHE A 216 -8.84 -11.38 0.81
C PHE A 216 -9.34 -9.94 0.98
N SER A 217 -9.02 -9.26 2.09
CA SER A 217 -9.33 -7.84 2.25
C SER A 217 -8.57 -6.97 1.27
N ASP A 218 -7.33 -7.35 0.92
CA ASP A 218 -6.49 -6.66 -0.06
C ASP A 218 -7.12 -6.61 -1.46
N LEU A 219 -8.03 -7.51 -1.80
CA LEU A 219 -8.79 -7.40 -3.05
C LEU A 219 -9.56 -6.07 -3.15
N MET A 220 -10.17 -5.64 -2.04
CA MET A 220 -10.95 -4.39 -1.98
C MET A 220 -10.09 -3.17 -1.58
N LEU A 221 -8.87 -3.40 -1.13
CA LEU A 221 -7.90 -2.35 -0.80
C LEU A 221 -6.95 -2.15 -2.01
N ASP A 222 -5.82 -2.81 -2.02
CA ASP A 222 -4.79 -2.65 -3.05
C ASP A 222 -5.25 -3.13 -4.44
N GLY A 223 -6.03 -4.22 -4.49
CA GLY A 223 -6.58 -4.75 -5.74
C GLY A 223 -7.51 -3.76 -6.45
N LEU A 224 -8.46 -3.19 -5.71
CA LEU A 224 -9.35 -2.16 -6.27
C LEU A 224 -8.55 -0.90 -6.63
N HIS A 225 -7.64 -0.46 -5.77
CA HIS A 225 -6.86 0.76 -5.98
C HIS A 225 -6.05 0.68 -7.29
N GLY A 226 -5.33 -0.41 -7.53
CA GLY A 226 -4.50 -0.58 -8.72
C GLY A 226 -5.27 -0.60 -10.05
N TYR A 227 -6.55 -0.95 -10.03
CA TYR A 227 -7.37 -1.04 -11.25
C TYR A 227 -8.49 0.01 -11.34
N LEU A 228 -8.69 0.83 -10.31
CA LEU A 228 -9.81 1.78 -10.22
C LEU A 228 -9.75 2.83 -11.33
N ALA A 229 -8.59 3.44 -11.57
CA ALA A 229 -8.42 4.43 -12.63
C ALA A 229 -8.65 3.83 -14.02
N LEU A 230 -8.11 2.62 -14.27
CA LEU A 230 -8.33 1.87 -15.51
C LEU A 230 -9.81 1.55 -15.72
N TYR A 231 -10.52 1.15 -14.66
CA TYR A 231 -11.96 0.88 -14.73
C TYR A 231 -12.74 2.14 -15.15
N PHE A 232 -12.42 3.29 -14.57
CA PHE A 232 -13.08 4.54 -14.96
C PHE A 232 -12.81 4.92 -16.42
N VAL A 233 -11.61 4.74 -16.93
CA VAL A 233 -11.31 5.07 -18.33
C VAL A 233 -11.87 4.02 -19.29
N ASP A 234 -11.58 2.74 -19.06
CA ASP A 234 -11.81 1.70 -20.06
C ASP A 234 -13.21 1.12 -20.03
N VAL A 235 -13.86 1.09 -18.86
CA VAL A 235 -15.21 0.50 -18.70
C VAL A 235 -16.28 1.58 -18.62
N VAL A 236 -16.02 2.67 -17.88
CA VAL A 236 -16.98 3.77 -17.75
C VAL A 236 -16.85 4.76 -18.93
N GLY A 237 -15.70 4.80 -19.59
CA GLY A 237 -15.46 5.68 -20.75
C GLY A 237 -15.19 7.14 -20.35
N THR A 238 -14.61 7.39 -19.18
CA THR A 238 -14.34 8.75 -18.70
C THR A 238 -12.94 9.22 -19.09
N ALA A 239 -12.74 10.53 -19.09
CA ALA A 239 -11.41 11.10 -19.28
C ALA A 239 -10.47 10.72 -18.12
N PRO A 240 -9.15 10.58 -18.36
CA PRO A 240 -8.17 10.24 -17.32
C PRO A 240 -8.17 11.17 -16.10
N ALA A 241 -8.47 12.47 -16.28
CA ALA A 241 -8.63 13.41 -15.16
C ALA A 241 -9.78 13.03 -14.23
N ASN A 242 -10.91 12.55 -14.76
CA ASN A 242 -12.04 12.07 -13.96
C ASN A 242 -11.71 10.74 -13.26
N ALA A 243 -10.92 9.88 -13.90
CA ALA A 243 -10.43 8.66 -13.29
C ALA A 243 -9.52 8.94 -12.09
N ALA A 244 -8.61 9.90 -12.24
CA ALA A 244 -7.75 10.37 -11.13
C ALA A 244 -8.59 10.97 -9.97
N MET A 245 -9.66 11.71 -10.29
CA MET A 245 -10.62 12.17 -9.28
C MET A 245 -11.29 11.01 -8.55
N GLY A 246 -11.64 9.92 -9.25
CA GLY A 246 -12.19 8.70 -8.63
C GLY A 246 -11.25 8.09 -7.60
N VAL A 247 -9.96 8.00 -7.92
CA VAL A 247 -8.92 7.53 -6.98
C VAL A 247 -8.79 8.48 -5.80
N ALA A 248 -8.71 9.80 -6.03
CA ALA A 248 -8.61 10.80 -4.98
C ALA A 248 -9.84 10.80 -4.03
N VAL A 249 -11.04 10.62 -4.57
CA VAL A 249 -12.29 10.51 -3.79
C VAL A 249 -12.27 9.26 -2.93
N TRP A 250 -11.94 8.10 -3.52
CA TRP A 250 -11.88 6.83 -2.77
C TRP A 250 -10.88 6.91 -1.61
N THR A 251 -9.66 7.38 -1.88
CA THR A 251 -8.60 7.50 -0.87
C THR A 251 -8.93 8.59 0.17
N GLY A 252 -9.39 9.76 -0.28
CA GLY A 252 -9.68 10.89 0.59
C GLY A 252 -10.84 10.61 1.54
N VAL A 253 -11.91 9.98 1.07
CA VAL A 253 -13.04 9.58 1.91
C VAL A 253 -12.66 8.41 2.82
N GLY A 254 -11.81 7.49 2.34
CA GLY A 254 -11.21 6.42 3.14
C GLY A 254 -10.41 6.97 4.32
N LEU A 255 -9.56 7.97 4.10
CA LEU A 255 -8.80 8.65 5.14
C LEU A 255 -9.73 9.25 6.23
N VAL A 256 -10.83 9.91 5.81
CA VAL A 256 -11.84 10.40 6.77
C VAL A 256 -12.44 9.25 7.56
N GLY A 257 -12.71 8.12 6.89
CA GLY A 257 -13.19 6.89 7.52
C GLY A 257 -12.24 6.37 8.57
N ASP A 258 -10.93 6.30 8.29
CA ASP A 258 -9.91 5.82 9.23
C ASP A 258 -9.83 6.71 10.48
N VAL A 259 -9.91 8.03 10.33
CA VAL A 259 -9.93 8.98 11.45
C VAL A 259 -11.17 8.78 12.32
N LEU A 260 -12.35 8.63 11.69
CA LEU A 260 -13.62 8.43 12.40
C LEU A 260 -13.74 7.03 13.02
N LEU A 261 -13.00 6.06 12.51
CA LEU A 261 -12.99 4.70 13.05
C LEU A 261 -12.34 4.64 14.45
N ILE A 262 -11.37 5.49 14.75
CA ILE A 262 -10.68 5.49 16.04
C ILE A 262 -11.68 5.58 17.21
N PRO A 263 -12.50 6.65 17.32
CA PRO A 263 -13.49 6.74 18.40
C PRO A 263 -14.63 5.73 18.26
N LEU A 264 -14.92 5.26 17.04
CA LEU A 264 -15.94 4.22 16.83
C LEU A 264 -15.52 2.89 17.44
N LEU A 265 -14.26 2.50 17.32
CA LEU A 265 -13.73 1.24 17.85
C LEU A 265 -13.66 1.21 19.40
N GLU A 266 -13.73 2.37 20.07
CA GLU A 266 -13.92 2.42 21.52
C GLU A 266 -15.31 1.94 21.94
N ARG A 267 -16.32 2.10 21.07
CA ARG A 267 -17.74 1.79 21.35
C ARG A 267 -18.19 0.51 20.66
N VAL A 268 -17.63 0.19 19.51
CA VAL A 268 -18.03 -0.95 18.67
C VAL A 268 -16.86 -1.93 18.53
N ARG A 269 -17.13 -3.20 18.73
CA ARG A 269 -16.10 -4.24 18.54
C ARG A 269 -15.66 -4.30 17.07
N GLY A 270 -14.35 -4.30 16.81
CA GLY A 270 -13.78 -4.26 15.45
C GLY A 270 -14.31 -5.35 14.51
N LEU A 271 -14.49 -6.60 15.00
CA LEU A 271 -15.07 -7.68 14.18
C LEU A 271 -16.55 -7.48 13.85
N THR A 272 -17.30 -6.77 14.70
CA THR A 272 -18.68 -6.41 14.42
C THR A 272 -18.72 -5.35 13.32
N TYR A 273 -17.86 -4.33 13.44
CA TYR A 273 -17.67 -3.31 12.41
C TYR A 273 -17.34 -3.95 11.05
N LEU A 274 -16.31 -4.82 11.00
CA LEU A 274 -15.90 -5.50 9.77
C LEU A 274 -17.03 -6.30 9.11
N ARG A 275 -17.89 -6.93 9.89
CA ARG A 275 -19.05 -7.65 9.33
C ARG A 275 -20.07 -6.72 8.70
N PHE A 276 -20.35 -5.60 9.36
CA PHE A 276 -21.30 -4.62 8.82
C PHE A 276 -20.76 -3.95 7.56
N SER A 277 -19.50 -3.54 7.56
CA SER A 277 -18.87 -2.94 6.39
C SER A 277 -18.76 -3.93 5.22
N ALA A 278 -18.32 -5.16 5.46
CA ALA A 278 -18.29 -6.21 4.44
C ALA A 278 -19.69 -6.56 3.89
N ALA A 279 -20.71 -6.58 4.75
CA ALA A 279 -22.10 -6.78 4.29
C ALA A 279 -22.60 -5.59 3.46
N ALA A 280 -22.25 -4.37 3.84
CA ALA A 280 -22.58 -3.18 3.07
C ALA A 280 -21.89 -3.20 1.70
N GLU A 281 -20.63 -3.65 1.63
CA GLU A 281 -19.89 -3.75 0.37
C GLU A 281 -20.45 -4.77 -0.61
N LEU A 282 -21.08 -5.85 -0.12
CA LEU A 282 -21.80 -6.78 -1.02
C LEU A 282 -22.94 -6.11 -1.77
N LEU A 283 -23.44 -4.98 -1.30
CA LEU A 283 -24.46 -4.18 -1.98
C LEU A 283 -23.85 -3.00 -2.73
N LEU A 284 -22.92 -2.28 -2.08
CA LEU A 284 -22.31 -1.08 -2.63
C LEU A 284 -21.40 -1.38 -3.82
N TYR A 285 -20.61 -2.46 -3.76
CA TYR A 285 -19.68 -2.76 -4.83
C TYR A 285 -20.36 -3.20 -6.13
N PRO A 286 -21.36 -4.11 -6.14
CA PRO A 286 -22.18 -4.33 -7.32
C PRO A 286 -22.91 -3.07 -7.80
N ALA A 287 -23.42 -2.25 -6.87
CA ALA A 287 -24.02 -0.97 -7.24
C ALA A 287 -23.02 -0.05 -7.93
N PHE A 288 -21.76 0.02 -7.48
CA PHE A 288 -20.68 0.73 -8.15
C PHE A 288 -20.44 0.21 -9.56
N LEU A 289 -20.36 -1.10 -9.74
CA LEU A 289 -20.10 -1.69 -11.06
C LEU A 289 -21.26 -1.45 -12.03
N LEU A 290 -22.51 -1.49 -11.56
CA LEU A 290 -23.72 -1.39 -12.37
C LEU A 290 -24.25 0.04 -12.54
N ALA A 291 -23.89 0.99 -11.66
CA ALA A 291 -24.35 2.37 -11.72
C ALA A 291 -23.98 3.02 -13.10
N PRO A 292 -24.90 3.74 -13.74
CA PRO A 292 -24.61 4.42 -14.99
C PRO A 292 -23.87 5.72 -14.78
N GLY A 293 -22.89 6.00 -15.66
CA GLY A 293 -22.20 7.28 -15.70
C GLY A 293 -21.22 7.54 -14.56
N LEU A 294 -20.62 8.72 -14.58
CA LEU A 294 -19.51 9.09 -13.67
C LEU A 294 -20.00 9.43 -12.24
N TRP A 295 -20.95 10.34 -12.11
CA TRP A 295 -21.32 10.94 -10.82
C TRP A 295 -21.84 9.94 -9.78
N PRO A 296 -22.79 9.03 -10.12
CA PRO A 296 -23.20 8.00 -9.19
C PRO A 296 -22.05 7.10 -8.74
N LYS A 297 -21.14 6.75 -9.68
CA LYS A 297 -19.96 5.94 -9.36
C LYS A 297 -19.00 6.67 -8.41
N LEU A 298 -18.79 7.98 -8.58
CA LEU A 298 -17.95 8.77 -7.67
C LEU A 298 -18.52 8.81 -6.25
N VAL A 299 -19.84 8.95 -6.12
CA VAL A 299 -20.48 8.91 -4.79
C VAL A 299 -20.32 7.52 -4.17
N ILE A 300 -20.60 6.46 -4.93
CA ILE A 300 -20.51 5.09 -4.39
C ILE A 300 -19.06 4.74 -4.07
N VAL A 301 -18.08 5.10 -4.90
CA VAL A 301 -16.66 4.82 -4.62
C VAL A 301 -16.17 5.55 -3.38
N GLY A 302 -16.66 6.77 -3.12
CA GLY A 302 -16.37 7.47 -1.86
C GLY A 302 -16.95 6.70 -0.65
N VAL A 303 -18.20 6.23 -0.75
CA VAL A 303 -18.81 5.41 0.32
C VAL A 303 -18.07 4.07 0.50
N LEU A 304 -17.59 3.46 -0.58
CA LEU A 304 -16.75 2.25 -0.53
C LEU A 304 -15.43 2.55 0.19
N GLY A 305 -14.75 3.66 -0.12
CA GLY A 305 -13.54 4.07 0.59
C GLY A 305 -13.77 4.21 2.09
N PHE A 306 -14.91 4.80 2.49
CA PHE A 306 -15.31 4.89 3.89
C PHE A 306 -15.59 3.51 4.52
N ALA A 307 -16.27 2.63 3.81
CA ALA A 307 -16.60 1.28 4.28
C ALA A 307 -15.35 0.40 4.44
N ASN A 308 -14.34 0.59 3.58
CA ASN A 308 -13.06 -0.13 3.64
C ASN A 308 -12.15 0.35 4.78
N ALA A 309 -12.43 1.50 5.38
CA ALA A 309 -11.63 2.04 6.47
C ALA A 309 -11.43 1.00 7.57
N GLY A 310 -10.19 0.87 8.03
CA GLY A 310 -9.83 -0.01 9.13
C GLY A 310 -9.88 -1.52 8.85
N TRP A 311 -10.19 -1.99 7.64
CA TRP A 311 -10.18 -3.43 7.34
C TRP A 311 -8.82 -4.04 7.65
N TYR A 312 -7.76 -3.45 7.12
CA TYR A 312 -6.40 -3.89 7.40
C TYR A 312 -6.06 -3.80 8.90
N SER A 313 -6.33 -2.66 9.53
CA SER A 313 -5.94 -2.40 10.92
C SER A 313 -6.61 -3.35 11.91
N VAL A 314 -7.92 -3.61 11.74
CA VAL A 314 -8.66 -4.52 12.62
C VAL A 314 -8.21 -5.97 12.42
N LEU A 315 -8.00 -6.41 11.18
CA LEU A 315 -7.54 -7.78 10.90
C LEU A 315 -6.09 -7.98 11.39
N LYS A 316 -5.22 -7.03 11.15
CA LYS A 316 -3.82 -7.05 11.64
C LYS A 316 -3.78 -7.08 13.17
N GLY A 317 -4.62 -6.28 13.83
CA GLY A 317 -4.76 -6.29 15.29
C GLY A 317 -5.23 -7.66 15.82
N LYS A 318 -6.10 -8.38 15.09
CA LYS A 318 -6.50 -9.75 15.44
C LYS A 318 -5.38 -10.76 15.24
N LEU A 319 -4.58 -10.59 14.20
CA LEU A 319 -3.40 -11.41 13.99
C LEU A 319 -2.42 -11.26 15.17
N TYR A 320 -2.10 -10.02 15.58
CA TYR A 320 -1.27 -9.75 16.77
C TYR A 320 -1.86 -10.36 18.04
N SER A 321 -3.17 -10.23 18.25
CA SER A 321 -3.86 -10.81 19.41
C SER A 321 -3.84 -12.35 19.42
N SER A 322 -3.65 -12.99 18.27
CA SER A 322 -3.54 -14.46 18.16
C SER A 322 -2.14 -14.99 18.52
N MET A 323 -1.14 -14.09 18.65
CA MET A 323 0.27 -14.41 18.92
C MET A 323 0.86 -13.46 19.98
N PRO A 324 0.35 -13.46 21.21
CA PRO A 324 0.78 -12.53 22.25
C PRO A 324 2.27 -12.72 22.58
N GLY A 325 3.02 -11.61 22.67
CA GLY A 325 4.45 -11.63 22.97
C GLY A 325 5.36 -12.10 21.81
N GLN A 326 4.81 -12.33 20.61
CA GLN A 326 5.55 -12.81 19.43
C GLN A 326 5.44 -11.83 18.26
N SER A 327 5.58 -10.52 18.50
CA SER A 327 5.40 -9.50 17.46
C SER A 327 6.33 -9.67 16.26
N GLY A 328 7.58 -10.08 16.47
CA GLY A 328 8.50 -10.40 15.37
C GLY A 328 8.04 -11.57 14.50
N ALA A 329 7.45 -12.62 15.12
CA ALA A 329 6.88 -13.74 14.38
C ALA A 329 5.61 -13.31 13.61
N VAL A 330 4.80 -12.38 14.14
CA VAL A 330 3.64 -11.80 13.43
C VAL A 330 4.08 -11.05 12.18
N MET A 331 5.16 -10.27 12.28
CA MET A 331 5.72 -9.58 11.11
C MET A 331 6.21 -10.57 10.05
N ALA A 332 7.06 -11.52 10.44
CA ALA A 332 7.60 -12.53 9.51
C ALA A 332 6.52 -13.39 8.85
N VAL A 333 5.45 -13.73 9.59
CA VAL A 333 4.30 -14.46 9.04
C VAL A 333 3.52 -13.56 8.06
N GLY A 334 3.37 -12.27 8.38
CA GLY A 334 2.76 -11.27 7.49
C GLY A 334 3.53 -11.11 6.19
N ASP A 335 4.87 -11.02 6.24
CA ASP A 335 5.71 -10.89 5.05
C ASP A 335 5.62 -12.12 4.14
N VAL A 336 5.59 -13.33 4.72
CA VAL A 336 5.36 -14.58 3.95
C VAL A 336 3.97 -14.58 3.30
N SER A 337 2.93 -14.09 3.99
CA SER A 337 1.58 -13.98 3.44
C SER A 337 1.52 -12.95 2.30
N ALA A 338 2.18 -11.81 2.47
CA ALA A 338 2.26 -10.75 1.47
C ALA A 338 2.88 -11.21 0.13
N LEU A 339 3.71 -12.27 0.13
CA LEU A 339 4.19 -12.90 -1.11
C LEU A 339 3.04 -13.52 -1.93
N PHE A 340 2.01 -14.05 -1.26
CA PHE A 340 0.83 -14.57 -1.95
C PHE A 340 -0.13 -13.44 -2.36
N GLY A 341 -0.39 -12.50 -1.47
CA GLY A 341 -1.21 -11.30 -1.73
C GLY A 341 -0.65 -10.44 -2.87
N GLY A 342 0.68 -10.32 -2.95
CA GLY A 342 1.36 -9.62 -4.03
C GLY A 342 1.11 -10.18 -5.44
N LEU A 343 0.58 -11.42 -5.57
CA LEU A 343 0.16 -12.00 -6.85
C LEU A 343 -1.27 -11.65 -7.25
N ILE A 344 -2.06 -11.08 -6.35
CA ILE A 344 -3.46 -10.71 -6.60
C ILE A 344 -3.59 -9.77 -7.81
N PRO A 345 -2.83 -8.66 -7.90
CA PRO A 345 -2.93 -7.77 -9.07
C PRO A 345 -2.60 -8.48 -10.39
N LEU A 346 -1.63 -9.39 -10.38
CA LEU A 346 -1.32 -10.20 -11.56
C LEU A 346 -2.52 -11.08 -11.95
N GLY A 347 -3.16 -11.73 -11.00
CA GLY A 347 -4.36 -12.54 -11.23
C GLY A 347 -5.49 -11.74 -11.85
N ILE A 348 -5.75 -10.53 -11.32
CA ILE A 348 -6.75 -9.58 -11.86
C ILE A 348 -6.35 -9.16 -13.29
N GLY A 349 -5.07 -8.84 -13.53
CA GLY A 349 -4.57 -8.45 -14.85
C GLY A 349 -4.72 -9.54 -15.91
N ILE A 350 -4.45 -10.80 -15.55
CA ILE A 350 -4.66 -11.96 -16.44
C ILE A 350 -6.16 -12.15 -16.72
N ALA A 351 -7.01 -12.06 -15.71
CA ALA A 351 -8.47 -12.13 -15.87
C ALA A 351 -9.00 -10.98 -16.74
N ALA A 352 -8.50 -9.76 -16.54
CA ALA A 352 -8.86 -8.60 -17.35
C ALA A 352 -8.43 -8.73 -18.81
N ARG A 353 -7.27 -9.35 -19.08
CA ARG A 353 -6.83 -9.63 -20.44
C ARG A 353 -7.73 -10.64 -21.14
N THR A 354 -8.24 -11.65 -20.42
CA THR A 354 -9.02 -12.75 -21.02
C THR A 354 -10.50 -12.44 -21.13
N TRP A 355 -11.09 -11.82 -20.12
CA TRP A 355 -12.54 -11.59 -20.00
C TRP A 355 -12.95 -10.12 -20.05
N GLY A 356 -11.97 -9.22 -20.18
CA GLY A 356 -12.15 -7.78 -20.06
C GLY A 356 -12.13 -7.29 -18.60
N LEU A 357 -11.73 -6.02 -18.43
CA LEU A 357 -11.59 -5.41 -17.10
C LEU A 357 -12.91 -5.37 -16.34
N GLY A 358 -14.01 -5.05 -17.02
CA GLY A 358 -15.34 -5.01 -16.38
C GLY A 358 -15.75 -6.34 -15.74
N ALA A 359 -15.43 -7.48 -16.39
CA ALA A 359 -15.68 -8.81 -15.83
C ALA A 359 -14.69 -9.14 -14.71
N ALA A 360 -13.41 -8.81 -14.86
CA ALA A 360 -12.38 -9.07 -13.86
C ALA A 360 -12.66 -8.33 -12.54
N MET A 361 -13.23 -7.13 -12.59
CA MET A 361 -13.59 -6.37 -11.38
C MET A 361 -14.58 -7.12 -10.48
N TRP A 362 -15.45 -8.00 -11.00
CA TRP A 362 -16.34 -8.80 -10.17
C TRP A 362 -15.62 -9.79 -9.24
N LEU A 363 -14.37 -10.16 -9.56
CA LEU A 363 -13.56 -11.04 -8.72
C LEU A 363 -13.27 -10.41 -7.33
N LEU A 364 -13.27 -9.09 -7.25
CA LEU A 364 -13.00 -8.38 -6.01
C LEU A 364 -14.07 -8.62 -4.94
N LEU A 365 -15.29 -9.01 -5.34
CA LEU A 365 -16.35 -9.44 -4.40
C LEU A 365 -15.93 -10.62 -3.53
N ALA A 366 -14.93 -11.39 -3.93
CA ALA A 366 -14.39 -12.45 -3.08
C ALA A 366 -13.86 -11.91 -1.74
N GLY A 367 -13.41 -10.65 -1.69
CA GLY A 367 -12.96 -9.97 -0.47
C GLY A 367 -14.04 -9.90 0.61
N PRO A 368 -15.13 -9.13 0.42
CA PRO A 368 -16.21 -9.02 1.40
C PRO A 368 -16.89 -10.35 1.68
N VAL A 369 -17.03 -11.25 0.69
CA VAL A 369 -17.57 -12.60 0.89
C VAL A 369 -16.68 -13.39 1.86
N ALA A 370 -15.37 -13.41 1.64
CA ALA A 370 -14.42 -14.10 2.51
C ALA A 370 -14.45 -13.56 3.95
N LEU A 371 -14.56 -12.24 4.11
CA LEU A 371 -14.69 -11.62 5.43
C LEU A 371 -15.95 -12.07 6.15
N LEU A 372 -17.11 -12.07 5.47
CA LEU A 372 -18.38 -12.48 6.08
C LEU A 372 -18.39 -13.96 6.49
N VAL A 373 -17.82 -14.83 5.65
CA VAL A 373 -17.74 -16.27 5.93
C VAL A 373 -16.62 -16.56 6.95
N GLY A 374 -15.49 -15.89 6.78
CA GLY A 374 -14.28 -16.17 7.54
C GLY A 374 -14.24 -15.58 8.95
N ILE A 375 -14.92 -14.46 9.24
CA ILE A 375 -14.92 -13.88 10.59
C ILE A 375 -15.73 -14.80 11.55
N PRO A 376 -15.17 -15.20 12.72
CA PRO A 376 -15.85 -16.09 13.65
C PRO A 376 -17.15 -15.49 14.18
N ARG A 377 -18.25 -16.23 14.10
CA ARG A 377 -19.50 -15.84 14.79
C ARG A 377 -19.22 -15.74 16.28
N GLN A 378 -19.45 -14.59 16.87
CA GLN A 378 -19.34 -14.45 18.33
C GLN A 378 -20.42 -15.32 18.97
N ARG A 379 -20.02 -16.38 19.70
CA ARG A 379 -20.94 -16.99 20.64
C ARG A 379 -21.35 -15.90 21.63
N LYS A 380 -22.65 -15.61 21.74
CA LYS A 380 -23.18 -14.89 22.89
C LYS A 380 -22.74 -15.72 24.11
N LEU A 381 -21.83 -15.18 24.92
CA LEU A 381 -21.70 -15.67 26.26
C LEU A 381 -23.09 -15.47 26.89
N ALA A 382 -23.76 -16.57 27.14
CA ALA A 382 -24.96 -16.56 27.98
C ALA A 382 -24.52 -15.95 29.32
N SER A 383 -25.09 -14.78 29.62
CA SER A 383 -24.97 -14.08 30.89
C SER A 383 -25.57 -14.93 32.00
#